data_193a77679b2f52b47b5ce62f3c1c8978
#
_entry.id   193a77679b2f52b47b5ce62f3c1c8978
#
_cell.length_a   1.000
_cell.length_b   1.000
_cell.length_c   1.000
_cell.angle_alpha   90.00
_cell.angle_beta   90.00
_cell.angle_gamma   90.00
#
_symmetry.space_group_name_H-M   'P 1'
#
loop_
_entity.id
_entity.type
_entity.pdbx_description
1 polymer ?
#
loop_
_entity_poly.entity_id
_entity_poly.type
_entity_poly.pdbx_seq_one_letter_code
_entity_poly.pdbx_strand_id
1 'polypeptide(L)' 'MSHNCAYVRQHYQVPAEVGRRVIAYGKSGIILADRGHYIGVVLDDDPKKRISNYHPTHEMQYGEMAETLPLKE' A
#
# COMPACT_ATOMS: atom_id res chain seq x y z
N MET A 1 8.20 2.63 17.31
CA MET A 1 8.79 3.26 16.15
C MET A 1 8.09 2.83 14.88
N SER A 2 7.72 3.77 14.08
CA SER A 2 7.04 3.48 12.82
C SER A 2 8.06 3.16 11.74
N HIS A 3 7.82 2.10 11.00
CA HIS A 3 8.69 1.73 9.88
C HIS A 3 8.19 2.28 8.56
N ASN A 4 6.88 2.47 8.45
CA ASN A 4 6.25 3.09 7.28
C ASN A 4 6.80 2.55 5.97
N CYS A 5 6.95 1.23 5.88
CA CYS A 5 7.43 0.54 4.69
C CYS A 5 8.89 0.89 4.35
N ALA A 6 9.67 1.28 5.35
CA ALA A 6 11.05 1.67 5.08
C ALA A 6 11.87 0.54 4.47
N TYR A 7 11.69 -0.68 4.95
CA TYR A 7 12.43 -1.81 4.41
C TYR A 7 12.11 -2.03 2.93
N VAL A 8 10.84 -1.96 2.60
CA VAL A 8 10.40 -2.15 1.22
C VAL A 8 10.97 -1.06 0.33
N ARG A 9 10.91 0.20 0.80
CA ARG A 9 11.46 1.31 0.00
C ARG A 9 12.94 1.12 -0.29
N GLN A 10 13.71 0.73 0.71
CA GLN A 10 15.14 0.55 0.53
C GLN A 10 15.47 -0.67 -0.29
N HIS A 11 14.82 -1.78 0.01
CA HIS A 11 15.18 -3.04 -0.61
C HIS A 11 14.75 -3.12 -2.07
N TYR A 12 13.56 -2.63 -2.36
CA TYR A 12 13.01 -2.75 -3.70
C TYR A 12 13.07 -1.46 -4.50
N GLN A 13 13.54 -0.37 -3.89
CA GLN A 13 13.67 0.91 -4.58
C GLN A 13 12.34 1.39 -5.13
N VAL A 14 11.31 1.29 -4.31
CA VAL A 14 9.96 1.73 -4.69
C VAL A 14 9.46 2.75 -3.69
N PRO A 15 8.54 3.64 -4.09
CA PRO A 15 8.04 4.69 -3.19
C PRO A 15 6.91 4.23 -2.29
N ALA A 16 7.02 3.03 -1.72
CA ALA A 16 5.98 2.49 -0.85
C ALA A 16 5.94 3.25 0.47
N GLU A 17 4.74 3.65 0.86
CA GLU A 17 4.56 4.46 2.06
C GLU A 17 3.10 4.37 2.47
N VAL A 18 2.83 4.29 3.77
CA VAL A 18 1.44 4.28 4.24
C VAL A 18 0.75 5.56 3.77
N GLY A 19 -0.40 5.39 3.10
CA GLY A 19 -1.12 6.52 2.54
C GLY A 19 -0.91 6.69 1.05
N ARG A 20 0.00 5.94 0.44
CA ARG A 20 0.24 6.07 -0.99
C ARG A 20 -0.74 5.22 -1.78
N ARG A 21 -1.28 5.79 -2.81
CA ARG A 21 -2.20 5.07 -3.68
C ARG A 21 -1.41 4.16 -4.60
N VAL A 22 -1.98 2.98 -4.89
CA VAL A 22 -1.33 1.99 -5.74
C VAL A 22 -2.37 1.34 -6.64
N ILE A 23 -1.88 0.66 -7.66
CA ILE A 23 -2.70 -0.22 -8.48
C ILE A 23 -2.09 -1.60 -8.36
N ALA A 24 -2.82 -2.50 -7.73
CA ALA A 24 -2.35 -3.85 -7.45
C ALA A 24 -3.14 -4.82 -8.32
N TYR A 25 -2.44 -5.53 -9.19
CA TYR A 25 -3.08 -6.47 -10.11
C TYR A 25 -4.21 -5.81 -10.88
N GLY A 26 -3.98 -4.56 -11.29
CA GLY A 26 -4.95 -3.82 -12.08
C GLY A 26 -6.07 -3.18 -11.27
N LYS A 27 -6.04 -3.27 -9.94
CA LYS A 27 -7.08 -2.72 -9.09
C LYS A 27 -6.53 -1.61 -8.23
N SER A 28 -7.25 -0.51 -8.15
CA SER A 28 -6.85 0.64 -7.36
C SER A 28 -6.98 0.35 -5.87
N GLY A 29 -6.03 0.85 -5.10
CA GLY A 29 -6.06 0.70 -3.66
C GLY A 29 -5.14 1.69 -3.00
N ILE A 30 -4.92 1.48 -1.71
CA ILE A 30 -4.07 2.37 -0.94
C ILE A 30 -3.31 1.54 0.09
N ILE A 31 -2.05 1.91 0.34
CA ILE A 31 -1.24 1.23 1.32
C ILE A 31 -1.64 1.73 2.70
N LEU A 32 -2.01 0.80 3.59
CA LEU A 32 -2.39 1.17 4.95
C LEU A 32 -1.53 0.50 6.01
N ALA A 33 -0.65 -0.42 5.65
CA ALA A 33 0.14 -1.12 6.66
C ALA A 33 1.52 -1.47 6.14
N ASP A 34 2.48 -1.47 7.05
CA ASP A 34 3.84 -1.93 6.80
C ASP A 34 3.90 -3.38 7.25
N ARG A 35 4.09 -4.29 6.31
CA ARG A 35 4.13 -5.72 6.60
C ARG A 35 5.53 -6.29 6.44
N GLY A 36 6.56 -5.49 6.67
CA GLY A 36 7.93 -5.94 6.54
C GLY A 36 8.33 -6.08 5.09
N HIS A 37 8.40 -7.31 4.59
CA HIS A 37 8.74 -7.55 3.19
C HIS A 37 7.59 -7.28 2.24
N TYR A 38 6.39 -7.08 2.77
CA TYR A 38 5.17 -6.89 1.99
C TYR A 38 4.52 -5.58 2.36
N ILE A 39 3.61 -5.13 1.53
CA ILE A 39 2.81 -3.94 1.85
C ILE A 39 1.37 -4.39 2.05
N GLY A 40 0.71 -3.75 3.02
CA GLY A 40 -0.70 -4.03 3.28
C GLY A 40 -1.54 -3.02 2.53
N VAL A 41 -2.38 -3.52 1.63
CA VAL A 41 -3.16 -2.68 0.74
C VAL A 41 -4.64 -2.95 0.92
N VAL A 42 -5.43 -1.88 0.95
CA VAL A 42 -6.88 -1.97 0.93
C VAL A 42 -7.32 -1.54 -0.46
N LEU A 43 -8.04 -2.42 -1.15
CA LEU A 43 -8.54 -2.10 -2.48
C LEU A 43 -9.78 -1.23 -2.39
N ASP A 44 -9.90 -0.29 -3.32
CA ASP A 44 -11.02 0.65 -3.31
C ASP A 44 -12.37 -0.05 -3.43
N ASP A 45 -12.42 -1.12 -4.20
CA ASP A 45 -13.68 -1.82 -4.45
C ASP A 45 -13.96 -2.94 -3.46
N ASP A 46 -13.15 -3.08 -2.43
CA ASP A 46 -13.41 -4.09 -1.40
C ASP A 46 -14.45 -3.52 -0.44
N PRO A 47 -15.65 -4.11 -0.39
CA PRO A 47 -16.70 -3.57 0.49
C PRO A 47 -16.35 -3.66 1.97
N LYS A 48 -15.47 -4.56 2.34
CA LYS A 48 -15.08 -4.72 3.74
C LYS A 48 -13.79 -4.00 4.08
N LYS A 49 -13.14 -3.39 3.10
CA LYS A 49 -11.92 -2.63 3.30
C LYS A 49 -10.87 -3.41 4.07
N ARG A 50 -10.66 -4.66 3.68
CA ARG A 50 -9.71 -5.53 4.35
C ARG A 50 -8.31 -5.24 3.83
N ILE A 51 -7.33 -5.35 4.74
CA ILE A 51 -5.94 -5.15 4.39
C ILE A 51 -5.37 -6.49 3.93
N SER A 52 -4.84 -6.54 2.72
CA SER A 52 -4.23 -7.74 2.18
C SER A 52 -2.77 -7.47 1.88
N ASN A 53 -1.95 -8.50 2.03
CA ASN A 53 -0.52 -8.37 1.76
C ASN A 53 -0.23 -8.53 0.28
N TYR A 54 0.62 -7.64 -0.25
CA TYR A 54 1.02 -7.68 -1.65
C TYR A 54 2.53 -7.55 -1.75
N HIS A 55 3.11 -8.22 -2.74
CA HIS A 55 4.52 -8.05 -3.02
C HIS A 55 4.74 -6.66 -3.62
N PRO A 56 5.74 -5.92 -3.12
CA PRO A 56 5.89 -4.52 -3.54
C PRO A 56 6.16 -4.28 -5.01
N THR A 57 6.69 -5.26 -5.72
CA THR A 57 7.05 -5.06 -7.12
C THR A 57 6.31 -5.95 -8.09
N HIS A 58 5.44 -6.82 -7.61
CA HIS A 58 4.74 -7.75 -8.49
C HIS A 58 3.38 -7.19 -8.85
N GLU A 59 3.19 -6.85 -10.12
CA GLU A 59 1.93 -6.29 -10.62
C GLU A 59 1.49 -5.09 -9.78
N MET A 60 2.44 -4.22 -9.45
CA MET A 60 2.19 -3.10 -8.56
C MET A 60 2.64 -1.81 -9.21
N GLN A 61 1.75 -0.83 -9.26
CA GLN A 61 2.07 0.50 -9.73
C GLN A 61 1.83 1.48 -8.61
N TYR A 62 2.69 2.47 -8.49
CA TYR A 62 2.63 3.44 -7.40
C TYR A 62 2.14 4.78 -7.92
N GLY A 63 1.23 5.38 -7.17
CA GLY A 63 0.69 6.68 -7.51
C GLY A 63 1.06 7.71 -6.46
N GLU A 64 0.18 8.67 -6.26
CA GLU A 64 0.43 9.77 -5.35
C GLU A 64 -0.09 9.46 -3.96
N MET A 65 0.35 10.25 -2.98
CA MET A 65 -0.17 10.12 -1.63
C MET A 65 -1.63 10.53 -1.61
N ALA A 66 -2.44 9.75 -0.88
CA ALA A 66 -3.84 10.06 -0.75
C ALA A 66 -4.02 11.22 0.23
N GLU A 67 -5.03 12.04 -0.01
CA GLU A 67 -5.32 13.15 0.90
C GLU A 67 -5.96 12.67 2.19
N THR A 68 -6.78 11.61 2.08
CA THR A 68 -7.39 11.01 3.25
C THR A 68 -7.32 9.50 3.13
N LEU A 69 -7.33 8.83 4.28
CA LEU A 69 -7.28 7.38 4.30
C LEU A 69 -8.70 6.81 4.33
N PRO A 70 -8.93 5.68 3.65
CA PRO A 70 -10.28 5.14 3.54
C PRO A 70 -10.87 4.63 4.85
N LEU A 71 -10.04 4.33 5.83
CA LEU A 71 -10.54 3.84 7.11
C LEU A 71 -10.82 4.93 8.11
N LYS A 72 -10.66 6.16 7.69
CA LYS A 72 -10.91 7.28 8.58
C LYS A 72 -12.39 7.38 8.88
N GLU A 73 -12.69 7.63 10.12
CA GLU A 73 -14.07 7.81 10.58
C GLU A 73 -14.56 9.20 10.45
#